data_153749426d7144fb5cdb9049752a04e5
#
_entry.id   153749426d7144fb5cdb9049752a04e5
#
_cell.length_a   1.000
_cell.length_b   1.000
_cell.length_c   1.000
_cell.angle_alpha   90.00
_cell.angle_beta   90.00
_cell.angle_gamma   90.00
#
_symmetry.space_group_name_H-M   'P 1'
#
loop_
_entity.id
_entity.type
_entity.pdbx_description
1 polymer ?
#
loop_
_entity_poly.entity_id
_entity_poly.type
_entity_poly.pdbx_seq_one_letter_code
_entity_poly.pdbx_strand_id
1 'polypeptide(L)'
;MDYKFPLTVIDGFYKNPNEIVKLANTFEYSNKSGGAWPGVRTQPLHELDIDFYDYCANKFLSVFFDLSLVRAQFEIVIQFQKVKDFGKDYLNQGWIHKDSGAC
;
A
#
# COMPACT_ATOMS: atom_id res chain seq x y z
N MET A 1 30.24 -0.63 10.92
CA MET A 1 28.80 -0.41 11.11
C MET A 1 28.03 -1.49 10.41
N ASP A 2 27.26 -2.22 11.18
CA ASP A 2 26.46 -3.32 10.61
C ASP A 2 25.19 -2.75 10.01
N TYR A 3 25.09 -2.80 8.68
CA TYR A 3 23.85 -2.46 8.02
C TYR A 3 22.89 -3.64 8.11
N LYS A 4 21.86 -3.48 8.90
CA LYS A 4 20.75 -4.43 8.89
C LYS A 4 19.65 -3.86 8.02
N PHE A 5 19.32 -4.59 6.96
CA PHE A 5 18.15 -4.25 6.19
C PHE A 5 16.94 -4.78 6.96
N PRO A 6 16.08 -3.91 7.48
CA PRO A 6 14.91 -4.38 8.20
C PRO A 6 13.99 -5.05 7.20
N LEU A 7 13.80 -6.34 7.38
CA LEU A 7 12.84 -7.13 6.63
C LEU A 7 11.93 -7.82 7.62
N THR A 8 10.66 -7.57 7.48
CA THR A 8 9.64 -8.23 8.30
C THR A 8 8.71 -9.00 7.39
N VAL A 9 8.54 -10.29 7.65
CA VAL A 9 7.63 -11.16 6.93
C VAL A 9 6.57 -11.65 7.92
N ILE A 10 5.32 -11.47 7.57
CA ILE A 10 4.20 -11.85 8.43
C ILE A 10 3.25 -12.72 7.62
N ASP A 11 3.17 -13.99 7.98
CA ASP A 11 2.20 -14.90 7.41
C ASP A 11 0.81 -14.62 8.00
N GLY A 12 -0.20 -14.73 7.18
CA GLY A 12 -1.57 -14.51 7.64
C GLY A 12 -1.83 -13.11 8.14
N PHE A 13 -1.18 -12.09 7.54
CA PHE A 13 -1.33 -10.70 7.96
C PHE A 13 -2.80 -10.26 7.94
N TYR A 14 -3.53 -10.64 6.90
CA TYR A 14 -4.98 -10.46 6.88
C TYR A 14 -5.65 -11.80 7.16
N LYS A 15 -6.65 -11.78 8.04
CA LYS A 15 -7.37 -12.98 8.44
C LYS A 15 -8.10 -13.61 7.26
N ASN A 16 -8.65 -12.79 6.38
CA ASN A 16 -9.40 -13.26 5.22
C ASN A 16 -9.03 -12.41 3.98
N PRO A 17 -7.92 -12.74 3.29
CA PRO A 17 -7.49 -11.95 2.15
C PRO A 17 -8.47 -11.93 0.99
N ASN A 18 -9.30 -12.95 0.83
CA ASN A 18 -10.29 -12.98 -0.23
C ASN A 18 -11.35 -11.90 -0.07
N GLU A 19 -11.72 -11.56 1.15
CA GLU A 19 -12.64 -10.46 1.41
C GLU A 19 -12.03 -9.11 1.01
N ILE A 20 -10.72 -8.95 1.18
CA ILE A 20 -10.01 -7.75 0.76
C ILE A 20 -9.99 -7.65 -0.75
N VAL A 21 -9.77 -8.76 -1.46
CA VAL A 21 -9.82 -8.79 -2.92
C VAL A 21 -11.21 -8.41 -3.42
N LYS A 22 -12.25 -8.92 -2.79
CA LYS A 22 -13.63 -8.55 -3.14
C LYS A 22 -13.89 -7.06 -2.95
N LEU A 23 -13.44 -6.51 -1.83
CA LEU A 23 -13.56 -5.08 -1.56
C LEU A 23 -12.80 -4.27 -2.62
N ALA A 24 -11.57 -4.66 -2.91
CA ALA A 24 -10.74 -3.98 -3.91
C ALA A 24 -11.42 -3.95 -5.29
N ASN A 25 -12.18 -4.98 -5.63
CA ASN A 25 -12.87 -5.05 -6.91
C ASN A 25 -14.13 -4.17 -6.98
N THR A 26 -14.56 -3.58 -5.88
CA THR A 26 -15.70 -2.65 -5.89
C THR A 26 -15.31 -1.22 -6.22
N PHE A 27 -14.03 -0.89 -6.20
CA PHE A 27 -13.55 0.48 -6.42
C PHE A 27 -13.21 0.74 -7.88
N GLU A 28 -13.20 2.01 -8.23
CA GLU A 28 -12.76 2.47 -9.54
C GLU A 28 -11.23 2.65 -9.56
N TYR A 29 -10.63 2.32 -10.68
CA TYR A 29 -9.19 2.41 -10.91
C TYR A 29 -8.89 3.33 -12.07
N SER A 30 -7.83 4.11 -11.96
CA SER A 30 -7.37 4.96 -13.04
C SER A 30 -5.85 5.14 -12.99
N ASN A 31 -5.30 5.64 -14.10
CA ASN A 31 -3.88 6.00 -14.18
C ASN A 31 -3.68 7.52 -14.23
N LYS A 32 -4.71 8.29 -13.93
CA LYS A 32 -4.71 9.74 -14.08
C LYS A 32 -3.97 10.51 -13.01
N SER A 33 -3.43 9.84 -12.01
CA SER A 33 -2.79 10.50 -10.87
C SER A 33 -1.36 10.97 -11.13
N GLY A 34 -0.88 10.86 -12.37
CA GLY A 34 0.39 11.47 -12.79
C GLY A 34 1.66 10.75 -12.34
N GLY A 35 1.56 9.60 -11.72
CA GLY A 35 2.72 8.82 -11.32
C GLY A 35 3.24 7.90 -12.42
N ALA A 36 4.52 7.56 -12.32
CA ALA A 36 5.19 6.66 -13.28
C ALA A 36 5.23 5.23 -12.74
N TRP A 37 4.09 4.69 -12.39
CA TRP A 37 3.98 3.31 -11.92
C TRP A 37 3.19 2.46 -12.91
N PRO A 38 3.42 1.14 -12.93
CA PRO A 38 2.66 0.25 -13.80
C PRO A 38 1.22 0.07 -13.30
N GLY A 39 0.30 -0.12 -14.26
CA GLY A 39 -1.09 -0.43 -13.96
C GLY A 39 -1.92 0.79 -13.57
N VAL A 40 -2.97 0.52 -12.84
CA VAL A 40 -3.95 1.52 -12.41
C VAL A 40 -4.13 1.45 -10.90
N ARG A 41 -4.48 2.58 -10.31
CA ARG A 41 -4.68 2.71 -8.85
C ARG A 41 -6.05 3.27 -8.53
N THR A 42 -6.50 2.94 -7.33
CA THR A 42 -7.67 3.63 -6.74
C THR A 42 -7.27 5.03 -6.27
N GLN A 43 -8.27 5.82 -5.95
CA GLN A 43 -8.08 6.97 -5.09
C GLN A 43 -7.56 6.51 -3.71
N PRO A 44 -6.98 7.40 -2.91
CA PRO A 44 -6.57 7.05 -1.56
C PRO A 44 -7.72 6.46 -0.74
N LEU A 45 -7.45 5.38 -0.02
CA LEU A 45 -8.49 4.65 0.72
C LEU A 45 -9.14 5.49 1.81
N HIS A 46 -8.46 6.48 2.36
CA HIS A 46 -9.07 7.37 3.37
C HIS A 46 -10.20 8.23 2.79
N GLU A 47 -10.26 8.37 1.46
CA GLU A 47 -11.35 9.05 0.77
C GLU A 47 -12.47 8.09 0.37
N LEU A 48 -12.15 6.81 0.17
CA LEU A 48 -13.10 5.82 -0.35
C LEU A 48 -13.77 5.01 0.75
N ASP A 49 -13.03 4.64 1.76
CA ASP A 49 -13.50 3.78 2.85
C ASP A 49 -12.64 4.03 4.07
N ILE A 50 -13.06 4.98 4.88
CA ILE A 50 -12.28 5.40 6.05
C ILE A 50 -12.13 4.28 7.07
N ASP A 51 -13.13 3.44 7.25
CA ASP A 51 -13.08 2.36 8.23
C ASP A 51 -12.05 1.31 7.82
N PHE A 52 -12.03 0.96 6.55
CA PHE A 52 -11.03 0.02 6.03
C PHE A 52 -9.63 0.65 6.05
N TYR A 53 -9.52 1.92 5.73
CA TYR A 53 -8.25 2.65 5.84
C TYR A 53 -7.72 2.60 7.27
N ASP A 54 -8.55 2.93 8.25
CA ASP A 54 -8.14 2.92 9.65
C ASP A 54 -7.72 1.53 10.10
N TYR A 55 -8.46 0.51 9.68
CA TYR A 55 -8.11 -0.88 9.97
C TYR A 55 -6.72 -1.24 9.42
N CYS A 56 -6.46 -0.92 8.17
CA CYS A 56 -5.17 -1.21 7.52
C CYS A 56 -4.04 -0.43 8.15
N ALA A 57 -4.23 0.86 8.38
CA ALA A 57 -3.22 1.74 8.95
C ALA A 57 -2.82 1.29 10.36
N ASN A 58 -3.80 1.01 11.21
CA ASN A 58 -3.54 0.54 12.56
C ASN A 58 -2.85 -0.82 12.56
N LYS A 59 -3.29 -1.71 11.69
CA LYS A 59 -2.70 -3.04 11.57
C LYS A 59 -1.24 -2.95 11.13
N PHE A 60 -0.94 -2.12 10.15
CA PHE A 60 0.42 -1.91 9.67
C PHE A 60 1.31 -1.29 10.74
N LEU A 61 0.84 -0.21 11.37
CA LEU A 61 1.63 0.48 12.39
C LEU A 61 1.87 -0.40 13.62
N SER A 62 0.92 -1.25 13.99
CA SER A 62 1.06 -2.13 15.16
C SER A 62 2.16 -3.16 14.99
N VAL A 63 2.62 -3.42 13.77
CA VAL A 63 3.76 -4.31 13.53
C VAL A 63 5.06 -3.69 14.05
N PHE A 64 5.19 -2.37 13.94
CA PHE A 64 6.43 -1.67 14.24
C PHE A 64 6.39 -0.91 15.55
N PHE A 65 5.20 -0.57 16.05
CA PHE A 65 5.05 0.30 17.21
C PHE A 65 4.00 -0.24 18.16
N ASP A 66 4.21 -0.01 19.44
CA ASP A 66 3.15 -0.14 20.44
C ASP A 66 2.35 1.16 20.44
N LEU A 67 1.19 1.14 19.78
CA LEU A 67 0.37 2.33 19.58
C LEU A 67 -0.21 2.89 20.88
N SER A 68 -0.22 2.10 21.97
CA SER A 68 -0.63 2.60 23.28
C SER A 68 0.42 3.52 23.91
N LEU A 69 1.68 3.41 23.48
CA LEU A 69 2.80 4.16 24.05
C LEU A 69 3.30 5.26 23.12
N VAL A 70 3.14 5.11 21.82
CA VAL A 70 3.68 6.04 20.84
C VAL A 70 2.75 7.24 20.69
N ARG A 71 3.33 8.44 20.86
CA ARG A 71 2.62 9.72 20.67
C ARG A 71 3.22 10.45 19.49
N ALA A 72 3.04 9.89 18.30
CA ALA A 72 3.50 10.48 17.06
C ALA A 72 2.35 10.58 16.07
N GLN A 73 2.45 11.54 15.17
CA GLN A 73 1.56 11.61 14.02
C GLN A 73 2.16 10.82 12.89
N PHE A 74 1.34 10.00 12.25
CA PHE A 74 1.74 9.24 11.08
C PHE A 74 0.94 9.72 9.88
N GLU A 75 1.63 9.88 8.78
CA GLU A 75 1.00 10.15 7.50
C GLU A 75 1.12 8.89 6.64
N ILE A 76 -0.02 8.29 6.34
CA ILE A 76 -0.08 7.04 5.58
C ILE A 76 -1.05 7.21 4.42
N VAL A 77 -0.58 6.90 3.23
CA VAL A 77 -1.43 6.83 2.04
C VAL A 77 -1.52 5.37 1.62
N ILE A 78 -2.73 4.87 1.48
CA ILE A 78 -3.01 3.50 1.09
C ILE A 78 -3.89 3.51 -0.15
N GLN A 79 -3.51 2.74 -1.15
CA GLN A 79 -4.25 2.58 -2.39
C GLN A 79 -4.17 1.13 -2.84
N PHE A 80 -5.22 0.66 -3.52
CA PHE A 80 -5.11 -0.57 -4.28
C PHE A 80 -4.55 -0.29 -5.66
N GLN A 81 -3.80 -1.25 -6.17
CA GLN A 81 -3.20 -1.17 -7.49
C GLN A 81 -3.49 -2.47 -8.24
N LYS A 82 -3.88 -2.35 -9.50
CA LYS A 82 -4.03 -3.49 -10.40
C LYS A 82 -2.97 -3.39 -11.48
N VAL A 83 -2.18 -4.44 -11.62
CA VAL A 83 -1.10 -4.51 -12.60
C VAL A 83 -1.29 -5.78 -13.42
N LYS A 84 -1.25 -5.64 -14.74
CA LYS A 84 -1.20 -6.78 -15.66
C LYS A 84 0.22 -7.32 -15.73
N ASP A 85 0.38 -8.45 -16.39
CA ASP A 85 1.72 -8.96 -16.68
C ASP A 85 2.56 -7.89 -17.35
N PHE A 86 3.82 -7.75 -16.92
CA PHE A 86 4.70 -6.74 -17.49
C PHE A 86 4.96 -7.02 -18.97
N GLY A 87 4.91 -5.98 -19.75
CA GLY A 87 5.11 -6.02 -21.17
C GLY A 87 5.88 -4.81 -21.65
N LYS A 88 5.83 -4.56 -22.96
CA LYS A 88 6.53 -3.44 -23.60
C LYS A 88 5.78 -2.12 -23.47
N ASP A 89 4.53 -2.15 -23.02
CA ASP A 89 3.74 -0.94 -22.86
C ASP A 89 4.26 -0.11 -21.67
N TYR A 90 4.35 1.18 -21.89
CA TYR A 90 4.87 2.12 -20.88
C TYR A 90 4.17 1.97 -19.52
N LEU A 91 2.85 1.83 -19.53
CA LEU A 91 2.06 1.75 -18.30
C LEU A 91 2.15 0.39 -17.61
N ASN A 92 2.79 -0.58 -18.24
CA ASN A 92 2.88 -1.94 -17.73
C ASN A 92 4.31 -2.47 -17.67
N GLN A 93 5.27 -1.56 -17.60
CA GLN A 93 6.67 -1.90 -17.35
C GLN A 93 6.99 -1.75 -15.88
N GLY A 94 7.79 -2.70 -15.38
CA GLY A 94 8.42 -2.55 -14.09
C GLY A 94 9.79 -1.92 -14.24
N TRP A 95 10.14 -1.03 -13.35
CA TRP A 95 11.46 -0.43 -13.29
C TRP A 95 12.10 -0.68 -11.93
N ILE A 96 13.40 -0.91 -11.96
CA ILE A 96 14.17 -0.88 -10.72
C ILE A 96 14.36 0.59 -10.37
N HIS A 97 13.92 0.96 -9.19
CA HIS A 97 13.97 2.34 -8.75
C HIS A 97 14.16 2.42 -7.24
N LYS A 98 14.42 3.60 -6.79
CA LYS A 98 14.47 3.96 -5.38
C LYS A 98 13.42 5.02 -5.13
N ASP A 99 12.62 4.83 -4.11
CA ASP A 99 11.66 5.84 -3.72
C ASP A 99 12.37 7.06 -3.17
N SER A 100 12.02 8.22 -3.70
CA SER A 100 12.49 9.49 -3.18
C SER A 100 11.52 9.98 -2.13
N GLY A 101 12.04 10.59 -1.10
CA GLY A 101 11.22 11.15 -0.06
C GLY A 101 11.73 10.82 1.32
N ALA A 102 10.98 11.25 2.31
CA ALA A 102 11.32 11.02 3.69
C ALA A 102 11.22 9.55 4.05
N CYS A 103 12.16 9.07 4.76
CA CYS A 103 12.14 7.74 5.36
C CYS A 103 11.68 7.84 6.80
#